data_87d48c95a58c4f9e64dd81a7e5e4c9b3
#
_entry.id   87d48c95a58c4f9e64dd81a7e5e4c9b3
#
_cell.length_a   1.000
_cell.length_b   1.000
_cell.length_c   1.000
_cell.angle_alpha   90.00
_cell.angle_beta   90.00
_cell.angle_gamma   90.00
#
_symmetry.space_group_name_H-M   'P 1'
#
loop_
_entity.id
_entity.type
_entity.pdbx_description
1 polymer ?
#
loop_
_entity_poly.entity_id
_entity_poly.type
_entity_poly.pdbx_seq_one_letter_code
_entity_poly.pdbx_strand_id
1 'polypeptide(L)'
;MKTIASATLALLLLARPETANAQNRTAVDAGRDLYQYSCAICHGRGPGNPGTVALQAKYGGKSPALLEDRTDLTAATVRVFVRRGVSIMPFFRKTEVSDADLDAIAAYLTRPRASSSAPAAPPR
;
A
#
# COMPACT_ATOMS: atom_id res chain seq x y z
N MET A 1 -40.40 54.23 -7.04
CA MET A 1 -39.56 53.47 -6.09
C MET A 1 -39.53 52.04 -6.58
N LYS A 2 -38.40 51.59 -7.18
CA LYS A 2 -38.25 50.25 -7.73
C LYS A 2 -37.26 49.48 -6.83
N THR A 3 -37.77 48.47 -6.12
CA THR A 3 -36.99 47.57 -5.28
C THR A 3 -36.35 46.50 -6.14
N ILE A 4 -35.00 46.47 -6.18
CA ILE A 4 -34.22 45.46 -6.87
C ILE A 4 -33.99 44.33 -5.87
N ALA A 5 -34.61 43.18 -6.12
CA ALA A 5 -34.38 41.96 -5.35
C ALA A 5 -33.02 41.32 -5.82
N SER A 6 -32.04 41.36 -4.96
CA SER A 6 -30.77 40.66 -5.18
C SER A 6 -30.97 39.17 -4.92
N ALA A 7 -30.95 38.37 -5.97
CA ALA A 7 -30.88 36.91 -5.89
C ALA A 7 -29.42 36.47 -5.69
N THR A 8 -29.07 36.14 -4.45
CA THR A 8 -27.78 35.48 -4.10
C THR A 8 -27.84 34.03 -4.54
N LEU A 9 -27.16 33.72 -5.65
CA LEU A 9 -26.96 32.37 -6.15
C LEU A 9 -25.88 31.68 -5.28
N ALA A 10 -26.29 30.91 -4.30
CA ALA A 10 -25.44 30.07 -3.50
C ALA A 10 -25.00 28.86 -4.36
N LEU A 11 -23.80 28.95 -4.93
CA LEU A 11 -23.16 27.85 -5.64
C LEU A 11 -22.62 26.84 -4.61
N LEU A 12 -23.45 25.85 -4.25
CA LEU A 12 -23.01 24.70 -3.47
C LEU A 12 -22.00 23.91 -4.29
N LEU A 13 -20.72 24.00 -3.92
CA LEU A 13 -19.66 23.12 -4.35
C LEU A 13 -19.92 21.73 -3.77
N LEU A 14 -20.64 20.90 -4.52
CA LEU A 14 -20.75 19.48 -4.27
C LEU A 14 -19.38 18.85 -4.56
N ALA A 15 -18.56 18.71 -3.54
CA ALA A 15 -17.31 17.93 -3.61
C ALA A 15 -17.68 16.49 -3.95
N ARG A 16 -17.39 16.08 -5.20
CA ARG A 16 -17.72 14.74 -5.69
C ARG A 16 -16.76 13.73 -5.05
N PRO A 17 -17.27 12.64 -4.46
CA PRO A 17 -16.44 11.57 -3.87
C PRO A 17 -15.59 10.80 -4.92
N GLU A 18 -15.86 10.99 -6.19
CA GLU A 18 -15.14 10.35 -7.30
C GLU A 18 -13.67 10.78 -7.40
N THR A 19 -13.35 12.02 -7.04
CA THR A 19 -11.96 12.52 -7.10
C THR A 19 -11.06 11.85 -6.06
N ALA A 20 -11.55 11.62 -4.86
CA ALA A 20 -10.79 10.95 -3.79
C ALA A 20 -10.49 9.48 -4.15
N ASN A 21 -11.42 8.79 -4.82
CA ASN A 21 -11.23 7.40 -5.23
C ASN A 21 -10.22 7.28 -6.40
N ALA A 22 -10.22 8.23 -7.34
CA ALA A 22 -9.25 8.26 -8.43
C ALA A 22 -7.83 8.52 -7.91
N GLN A 23 -7.66 9.47 -7.00
CA GLN A 23 -6.37 9.77 -6.37
C GLN A 23 -5.82 8.59 -5.55
N ASN A 24 -6.69 7.86 -4.85
CA ASN A 24 -6.27 6.67 -4.11
C ASN A 24 -5.83 5.54 -5.03
N ARG A 25 -6.49 5.34 -6.17
CA ARG A 25 -6.08 4.35 -7.18
C ARG A 25 -4.72 4.68 -7.77
N THR A 26 -4.47 5.93 -8.13
CA THR A 26 -3.15 6.35 -8.67
C THR A 26 -2.04 6.19 -7.64
N ALA A 27 -2.29 6.48 -6.36
CA ALA A 27 -1.32 6.25 -5.29
C ALA A 27 -1.01 4.75 -5.08
N VAL A 28 -2.02 3.89 -5.15
CA VAL A 28 -1.85 2.43 -5.04
C VAL A 28 -1.07 1.88 -6.24
N ASP A 29 -1.31 2.38 -7.46
CA ASP A 29 -0.60 1.93 -8.65
C ASP A 29 0.86 2.38 -8.62
N ALA A 30 1.14 3.63 -8.28
CA ALA A 30 2.50 4.12 -8.06
C ALA A 30 3.21 3.33 -6.95
N GLY A 31 2.51 3.05 -5.86
CA GLY A 31 3.03 2.24 -4.75
C GLY A 31 3.37 0.81 -5.16
N ARG A 32 2.62 0.23 -6.08
CA ARG A 32 2.94 -1.09 -6.66
C ARG A 32 4.26 -1.05 -7.40
N ASP A 33 4.44 -0.09 -8.28
CA ASP A 33 5.64 0.02 -9.11
C ASP A 33 6.88 0.26 -8.23
N LEU A 34 6.76 1.14 -7.24
CA LEU A 34 7.81 1.39 -6.24
C LEU A 34 8.11 0.15 -5.40
N TYR A 35 7.10 -0.62 -4.99
CA TYR A 35 7.28 -1.87 -4.28
C TYR A 35 8.02 -2.91 -5.13
N GLN A 36 7.63 -3.07 -6.39
CA GLN A 36 8.30 -3.98 -7.31
C GLN A 36 9.77 -3.60 -7.52
N TYR A 37 10.07 -2.32 -7.63
CA TYR A 37 11.43 -1.83 -7.82
C TYR A 37 12.29 -1.96 -6.56
N SER A 38 11.79 -1.55 -5.38
CA SER A 38 12.61 -1.39 -4.18
C SER A 38 12.51 -2.56 -3.18
N CYS A 39 11.41 -3.30 -3.19
CA CYS A 39 11.08 -4.26 -2.12
C CYS A 39 11.00 -5.70 -2.64
N ALA A 40 10.49 -5.92 -3.85
CA ALA A 40 10.18 -7.24 -4.36
C ALA A 40 11.41 -8.12 -4.56
N ILE A 41 12.60 -7.54 -4.73
CA ILE A 41 13.88 -8.29 -4.79
C ILE A 41 14.09 -9.17 -3.54
N CYS A 42 13.59 -8.72 -2.38
CA CYS A 42 13.64 -9.48 -1.13
C CYS A 42 12.27 -10.03 -0.73
N HIS A 43 11.17 -9.34 -1.04
CA HIS A 43 9.82 -9.63 -0.59
C HIS A 43 8.88 -10.09 -1.70
N GLY A 44 9.41 -10.41 -2.87
CA GLY A 44 8.63 -10.91 -4.00
C GLY A 44 8.15 -12.35 -3.83
N ARG A 45 7.39 -12.81 -4.81
CA ARG A 45 6.83 -14.17 -4.89
C ARG A 45 7.85 -15.11 -5.49
N GLY A 46 7.94 -16.30 -4.94
CA GLY A 46 8.76 -17.40 -5.49
C GLY A 46 10.09 -17.63 -4.74
N PRO A 47 10.85 -18.63 -5.17
CA PRO A 47 12.13 -18.96 -4.57
C PRO A 47 13.17 -17.86 -4.85
N GLY A 48 14.11 -17.68 -3.93
CA GLY A 48 15.19 -16.71 -4.10
C GLY A 48 14.92 -15.32 -3.51
N ASN A 49 13.75 -15.08 -2.93
CA ASN A 49 13.43 -13.83 -2.24
C ASN A 49 13.73 -13.97 -0.73
N PRO A 50 14.90 -13.48 -0.25
CA PRO A 50 15.38 -13.79 1.10
C PRO A 50 14.47 -13.26 2.20
N GLY A 51 13.83 -12.12 2.00
CA GLY A 51 12.87 -11.56 2.94
C GLY A 51 11.61 -12.43 3.08
N THR A 52 11.06 -12.92 1.97
CA THR A 52 9.91 -13.83 1.98
C THR A 52 10.28 -15.17 2.63
N VAL A 53 11.45 -15.71 2.34
CA VAL A 53 11.95 -16.95 2.96
C VAL A 53 12.11 -16.78 4.48
N ALA A 54 12.70 -15.66 4.93
CA ALA A 54 12.88 -15.36 6.35
C ALA A 54 11.54 -15.22 7.07
N LEU A 55 10.56 -14.56 6.45
CA LEU A 55 9.22 -14.42 7.01
C LEU A 55 8.47 -15.75 7.04
N GLN A 56 8.66 -16.61 6.03
CA GLN A 56 8.09 -17.97 6.03
C GLN A 56 8.64 -18.80 7.20
N ALA A 57 9.95 -18.75 7.42
CA ALA A 57 10.58 -19.43 8.55
C ALA A 57 10.07 -18.86 9.90
N LYS A 58 9.97 -17.54 10.01
CA LYS A 58 9.53 -16.86 11.23
C LYS A 58 8.08 -17.18 11.59
N TYR A 59 7.19 -17.18 10.62
CA TYR A 59 5.75 -17.35 10.89
C TYR A 59 5.28 -18.80 10.86
N GLY A 60 6.02 -19.70 10.22
CA GLY A 60 5.66 -21.13 10.18
C GLY A 60 4.26 -21.37 9.61
N GLY A 61 3.82 -20.57 8.66
CA GLY A 61 2.48 -20.66 8.07
C GLY A 61 1.36 -19.97 8.85
N LYS A 62 1.63 -19.43 10.06
CA LYS A 62 0.61 -18.72 10.86
C LYS A 62 0.18 -17.38 10.27
N SER A 63 1.02 -16.78 9.46
CA SER A 63 0.74 -15.54 8.71
C SER A 63 1.39 -15.64 7.35
N PRO A 64 0.83 -15.00 6.31
CA PRO A 64 1.45 -14.97 5.00
C PRO A 64 2.87 -14.38 5.07
N ALA A 65 3.82 -15.07 4.45
CA ALA A 65 5.19 -14.58 4.33
C ALA A 65 5.32 -13.49 3.26
N LEU A 66 4.50 -13.59 2.21
CA LEU A 66 4.45 -12.58 1.17
C LEU A 66 3.72 -11.34 1.69
N LEU A 67 4.38 -10.18 1.66
CA LEU A 67 3.81 -8.94 2.19
C LEU A 67 2.53 -8.53 1.45
N GLU A 68 2.46 -8.82 0.16
CA GLU A 68 1.29 -8.54 -0.66
C GLU A 68 0.06 -9.35 -0.27
N ASP A 69 0.20 -10.47 0.41
CA ASP A 69 -0.89 -11.33 0.87
C ASP A 69 -1.30 -11.04 2.32
N ARG A 70 -0.60 -10.17 3.03
CA ARG A 70 -0.88 -9.82 4.43
C ARG A 70 -2.04 -8.84 4.54
N THR A 71 -2.90 -9.06 5.53
CA THR A 71 -4.06 -8.21 5.85
C THR A 71 -3.90 -7.45 7.17
N ASP A 72 -2.84 -7.74 7.91
CA ASP A 72 -2.54 -7.17 9.23
C ASP A 72 -1.51 -6.03 9.19
N LEU A 73 -1.02 -5.66 7.99
CA LEU A 73 -0.12 -4.54 7.83
C LEU A 73 -0.85 -3.22 7.98
N THR A 74 -0.22 -2.29 8.69
CA THR A 74 -0.64 -0.89 8.76
C THR A 74 0.41 0.00 8.09
N ALA A 75 0.00 1.17 7.61
CA ALA A 75 0.94 2.14 7.05
C ALA A 75 2.03 2.54 8.07
N ALA A 76 1.66 2.67 9.34
CA ALA A 76 2.61 2.96 10.41
C ALA A 76 3.65 1.84 10.57
N THR A 77 3.21 0.58 10.55
CA THR A 77 4.10 -0.59 10.65
C THR A 77 5.08 -0.63 9.47
N VAL A 78 4.60 -0.43 8.25
CA VAL A 78 5.44 -0.39 7.04
C VAL A 78 6.51 0.71 7.18
N ARG A 79 6.12 1.94 7.58
CA ARG A 79 7.06 3.06 7.75
C ARG A 79 8.13 2.75 8.81
N VAL A 80 7.75 2.17 9.94
CA VAL A 80 8.68 1.82 11.02
C VAL A 80 9.73 0.83 10.53
N PHE A 81 9.33 -0.26 9.88
CA PHE A 81 10.28 -1.26 9.40
C PHE A 81 11.19 -0.74 8.29
N VAL A 82 10.67 0.04 7.37
CA VAL A 82 11.48 0.62 6.29
C VAL A 82 12.49 1.63 6.84
N ARG A 83 12.10 2.46 7.81
CA ARG A 83 13.00 3.49 8.37
C ARG A 83 13.99 2.98 9.40
N ARG A 84 13.68 1.88 10.09
CA ARG A 84 14.56 1.33 11.15
C ARG A 84 15.30 0.08 10.73
N GLY A 85 14.81 -0.62 9.70
CA GLY A 85 15.25 -1.96 9.40
C GLY A 85 14.79 -2.95 10.47
N VAL A 86 14.98 -4.24 10.23
CA VAL A 86 14.74 -5.31 11.21
C VAL A 86 15.52 -6.56 10.82
N SER A 87 16.32 -7.10 11.74
CA SER A 87 17.14 -8.28 11.49
C SER A 87 18.04 -8.08 10.25
N ILE A 88 17.88 -8.88 9.21
CA ILE A 88 18.63 -8.78 7.95
C ILE A 88 18.09 -7.72 6.99
N MET A 89 16.90 -7.18 7.23
CA MET A 89 16.33 -6.11 6.42
C MET A 89 17.03 -4.79 6.77
N PRO A 90 17.71 -4.13 5.81
CA PRO A 90 18.34 -2.83 6.04
C PRO A 90 17.28 -1.74 6.27
N PHE A 91 17.70 -0.64 6.88
CA PHE A 91 16.91 0.58 6.87
C PHE A 91 17.11 1.33 5.55
N PHE A 92 16.10 2.05 5.13
CA PHE A 92 16.14 2.89 3.94
C PHE A 92 16.12 4.37 4.33
N ARG A 93 17.08 5.14 3.81
CA ARG A 93 17.13 6.59 3.98
C ARG A 93 16.10 7.27 3.08
N LYS A 94 15.76 8.52 3.40
CA LYS A 94 14.82 9.32 2.58
C LYS A 94 15.34 9.62 1.17
N THR A 95 16.65 9.50 0.96
CA THR A 95 17.28 9.64 -0.36
C THR A 95 17.17 8.37 -1.21
N GLU A 96 16.87 7.21 -0.60
CA GLU A 96 16.69 5.93 -1.29
C GLU A 96 15.20 5.64 -1.55
N VAL A 97 14.37 5.89 -0.54
CA VAL A 97 12.91 5.83 -0.61
C VAL A 97 12.39 7.08 0.08
N SER A 98 11.88 8.04 -0.66
CA SER A 98 11.33 9.28 -0.09
C SER A 98 10.13 9.01 0.83
N ASP A 99 9.72 9.99 1.63
CA ASP A 99 8.53 9.82 2.48
C ASP A 99 7.27 9.65 1.62
N ALA A 100 7.18 10.35 0.49
CA ALA A 100 6.06 10.22 -0.45
C ALA A 100 6.02 8.82 -1.11
N ASP A 101 7.18 8.28 -1.54
CA ASP A 101 7.27 6.93 -2.10
C ASP A 101 6.91 5.88 -1.05
N LEU A 102 7.37 6.07 0.19
CA LEU A 102 7.04 5.16 1.29
C LEU A 102 5.56 5.19 1.63
N ASP A 103 4.91 6.35 1.53
CA ASP A 103 3.47 6.49 1.72
C ASP A 103 2.69 5.76 0.61
N ALA A 104 3.15 5.86 -0.63
CA ALA A 104 2.56 5.13 -1.75
C ALA A 104 2.75 3.61 -1.61
N ILE A 105 3.95 3.13 -1.23
CA ILE A 105 4.22 1.72 -0.93
C ILE A 105 3.32 1.22 0.20
N ALA A 106 3.17 2.01 1.27
CA ALA A 106 2.31 1.66 2.38
C ALA A 106 0.84 1.57 1.94
N ALA A 107 0.35 2.52 1.13
CA ALA A 107 -1.00 2.47 0.56
C ALA A 107 -1.22 1.23 -0.30
N TYR A 108 -0.23 0.84 -1.11
CA TYR A 108 -0.26 -0.39 -1.89
C TYR A 108 -0.38 -1.64 -1.01
N LEU A 109 0.47 -1.77 0.00
CA LEU A 109 0.51 -2.95 0.87
C LEU A 109 -0.72 -3.06 1.79
N THR A 110 -1.34 -1.94 2.13
CA THR A 110 -2.50 -1.89 3.04
C THR A 110 -3.84 -1.70 2.33
N ARG A 111 -3.84 -1.71 0.97
CA ARG A 111 -5.07 -1.58 0.19
C ARG A 111 -6.10 -2.65 0.54
N PRO A 112 -7.41 -2.35 0.51
CA PRO A 112 -8.44 -3.36 0.57
C PRO A 112 -8.24 -4.38 -0.55
N ARG A 113 -8.18 -5.65 -0.22
CA ARG A 113 -8.15 -6.73 -1.20
C ARG A 113 -9.57 -7.23 -1.38
N ALA A 114 -10.01 -7.33 -2.63
CA ALA A 114 -11.12 -8.22 -2.92
C ALA A 114 -10.69 -9.60 -2.42
N SER A 115 -11.50 -10.21 -1.56
CA SER A 115 -11.25 -11.57 -1.08
C SER A 115 -11.05 -12.47 -2.29
N SER A 116 -9.79 -12.77 -2.64
CA SER A 116 -9.51 -13.73 -3.68
C SER A 116 -9.82 -15.09 -3.09
N SER A 117 -11.05 -15.54 -3.32
CA SER A 117 -11.40 -16.96 -3.26
C SER A 117 -10.76 -17.66 -4.48
N ALA A 118 -9.43 -17.65 -4.53
CA ALA A 118 -8.73 -18.56 -5.41
C ALA A 118 -8.87 -19.95 -4.80
N PRO A 119 -9.47 -20.94 -5.49
CA PRO A 119 -9.48 -22.31 -5.00
C PRO A 119 -8.03 -22.78 -4.81
N ALA A 120 -7.75 -23.35 -3.64
CA ALA A 120 -6.47 -23.98 -3.36
C ALA A 120 -6.21 -25.00 -4.49
N ALA A 121 -5.05 -24.87 -5.15
CA ALA A 121 -4.63 -25.87 -6.12
C ALA A 121 -4.54 -27.23 -5.41
N PRO A 122 -5.02 -28.33 -6.01
CA PRO A 122 -4.95 -29.65 -5.39
C PRO A 122 -3.49 -30.05 -5.16
N PRO A 123 -3.18 -30.76 -4.09
CA PRO A 123 -1.83 -31.25 -3.83
C PRO A 123 -1.43 -32.23 -4.94
N ARG A 124 -0.21 -32.06 -5.47
CA ARG A 124 0.42 -33.02 -6.39
C ARG A 124 1.07 -34.14 -5.60
#